data_e18d8ea01478a58d4aca03e6ebf2e7fe
#
_entry.id   e18d8ea01478a58d4aca03e6ebf2e7fe
#
_cell.length_a   1.000
_cell.length_b   1.000
_cell.length_c   1.000
_cell.angle_alpha   90.00
_cell.angle_beta   90.00
_cell.angle_gamma   90.00
#
_symmetry.space_group_name_H-M   'P 1'
#
loop_
_entity.id
_entity.type
_entity.pdbx_description
1 polymer ?
#
loop_
_entity_poly.entity_id
_entity_poly.type
_entity_poly.pdbx_seq_one_letter_code
_entity_poly.pdbx_strand_id
1 'polypeptide(L)'
;MKILFSRQGKSCYIVDKERIIFCIDNAYFDINGNQVPDEEAFHKRHDDDDEWYQYWMDDEGLPEPLKAESTVEPDWEIDDVFGNFGFKNQAGEFVIEPQYAYAHEFTCGLASVNLNRTWYRTPEGRRYYENHYGYIDGNGKTVIGFQYDEARPFNKYGVAVVSKMTDRFFHLIDLEGNEIPGTRFPYISYYDYDDRYLEFSRDDEDEALIGLYDTKERKVLIEPRFSDVSITDDNHILVWERDGEYGVSDFRQYYINRNGDLIYPWLSKQRFAKIERPDINDVTAVATSQYTELTGHPRSYFEHNGKKYERKFIYGLYSSKEVFLLPEEYEKISKMHDDIWCCCKDGVITLVQTEPND
;
A
#
# COMPACT_ATOMS: atom_id res chain seq x y z
N MET A 1 -29.63 -5.76 -4.80
CA MET A 1 -29.20 -4.50 -4.16
C MET A 1 -30.37 -3.87 -3.42
N LYS A 2 -30.14 -3.40 -2.20
CA LYS A 2 -31.16 -2.80 -1.34
C LYS A 2 -30.75 -1.38 -0.95
N ILE A 3 -31.65 -0.41 -1.12
CA ILE A 3 -31.46 0.93 -0.55
C ILE A 3 -31.77 0.85 0.95
N LEU A 4 -30.83 1.21 1.79
CA LEU A 4 -31.00 1.23 3.24
C LEU A 4 -31.77 2.51 3.64
N PHE A 5 -31.24 3.67 3.29
CA PHE A 5 -31.95 4.96 3.42
C PHE A 5 -31.28 6.05 2.56
N SER A 6 -31.96 7.18 2.39
CA SER A 6 -31.43 8.37 1.71
C SER A 6 -31.69 9.62 2.52
N ARG A 7 -30.77 10.58 2.48
CA ARG A 7 -30.85 11.82 3.25
C ARG A 7 -30.05 12.94 2.60
N GLN A 8 -30.49 14.18 2.80
CA GLN A 8 -29.67 15.36 2.47
C GLN A 8 -28.41 15.39 3.36
N GLY A 9 -27.26 15.63 2.74
CA GLY A 9 -25.99 15.69 3.47
C GLY A 9 -24.79 15.89 2.54
N LYS A 10 -23.68 16.35 3.11
CA LYS A 10 -22.42 16.63 2.39
C LYS A 10 -21.31 15.63 2.71
N SER A 11 -21.37 15.04 3.89
CA SER A 11 -20.37 14.09 4.37
C SER A 11 -21.00 12.85 4.98
N CYS A 12 -20.39 11.71 4.75
CA CYS A 12 -20.79 10.44 5.35
C CYS A 12 -19.55 9.60 5.65
N TYR A 13 -19.48 9.06 6.87
CA TYR A 13 -18.47 8.07 7.27
C TYR A 13 -19.02 7.16 8.36
N ILE A 14 -18.45 5.97 8.49
CA ILE A 14 -18.84 5.01 9.53
C ILE A 14 -18.07 5.33 10.82
N VAL A 15 -18.76 5.32 11.96
CA VAL A 15 -18.20 5.61 13.29
C VAL A 15 -18.14 4.39 14.19
N ASP A 16 -18.99 3.40 13.92
CA ASP A 16 -18.99 2.12 14.62
C ASP A 16 -19.24 1.01 13.59
N LYS A 17 -18.23 0.18 13.35
CA LYS A 17 -18.30 -0.87 12.34
C LYS A 17 -19.08 -2.09 12.81
N GLU A 18 -19.09 -2.39 14.12
CA GLU A 18 -19.79 -3.55 14.66
C GLU A 18 -21.32 -3.33 14.66
N ARG A 19 -21.77 -2.15 15.09
CA ARG A 19 -23.19 -1.77 15.09
C ARG A 19 -23.64 -1.12 13.79
N ILE A 20 -22.71 -0.84 12.87
CA ILE A 20 -22.92 -0.16 11.59
C ILE A 20 -23.64 1.19 11.81
N ILE A 21 -22.96 2.10 12.52
CA ILE A 21 -23.43 3.46 12.75
C ILE A 21 -22.71 4.43 11.83
N PHE A 22 -23.47 5.24 11.13
CA PHE A 22 -22.99 6.26 10.21
C PHE A 22 -23.08 7.65 10.81
N CYS A 23 -22.09 8.50 10.57
CA CYS A 23 -22.18 9.93 10.78
C CYS A 23 -22.45 10.62 9.44
N ILE A 24 -23.54 11.40 9.38
CA ILE A 24 -23.89 12.25 8.23
C ILE A 24 -24.03 13.67 8.75
N ASP A 25 -23.13 14.58 8.33
CA ASP A 25 -23.08 15.98 8.74
C ASP A 25 -23.23 16.19 10.26
N ASN A 26 -22.45 15.43 11.04
CA ASN A 26 -22.42 15.44 12.52
C ASN A 26 -23.67 14.89 13.21
N ALA A 27 -24.55 14.18 12.53
CA ALA A 27 -25.64 13.43 13.12
C ALA A 27 -25.45 11.92 12.87
N TYR A 28 -25.82 11.09 13.84
CA TYR A 28 -25.56 9.65 13.81
C TYR A 28 -26.81 8.88 13.46
N PHE A 29 -26.65 7.82 12.67
CA PHE A 29 -27.76 7.01 12.16
C PHE A 29 -27.38 5.52 12.17
N ASP A 30 -28.34 4.69 12.53
CA ASP A 30 -28.22 3.24 12.38
C ASP A 30 -28.42 2.81 10.89
N ILE A 31 -28.23 1.53 10.61
CA ILE A 31 -28.41 0.94 9.29
C ILE A 31 -29.83 1.12 8.71
N ASN A 32 -30.83 1.37 9.55
CA ASN A 32 -32.21 1.61 9.14
C ASN A 32 -32.53 3.10 8.93
N GLY A 33 -31.55 3.98 9.15
CA GLY A 33 -31.70 5.42 9.05
C GLY A 33 -32.35 6.09 10.28
N ASN A 34 -32.48 5.36 11.38
CA ASN A 34 -32.93 5.96 12.64
C ASN A 34 -31.78 6.75 13.26
N GLN A 35 -32.13 7.94 13.78
CA GLN A 35 -31.14 8.77 14.45
C GLN A 35 -30.73 8.14 15.79
N VAL A 36 -29.41 8.04 16.00
CA VAL A 36 -28.78 7.54 17.23
C VAL A 36 -28.29 8.73 18.02
N PRO A 37 -28.63 8.84 19.35
CA PRO A 37 -28.10 9.90 20.20
C PRO A 37 -26.58 9.89 20.27
N ASP A 38 -25.92 11.05 20.33
CA ASP A 38 -24.46 11.19 20.36
C ASP A 38 -23.83 10.34 21.47
N GLU A 39 -24.46 10.26 22.64
CA GLU A 39 -23.98 9.46 23.78
C GLU A 39 -23.98 7.95 23.51
N GLU A 40 -24.83 7.49 22.61
CA GLU A 40 -24.97 6.08 22.23
C GLU A 40 -24.14 5.75 20.96
N ALA A 41 -23.79 6.75 20.16
CA ALA A 41 -23.01 6.56 18.93
C ALA A 41 -21.56 6.18 19.22
N PHE A 42 -21.04 6.64 20.34
CA PHE A 42 -19.68 6.33 20.78
C PHE A 42 -19.71 5.38 21.97
N HIS A 43 -19.46 4.10 21.76
CA HIS A 43 -18.89 3.32 22.85
C HIS A 43 -17.52 3.88 23.15
N LYS A 44 -17.27 4.22 24.45
CA LYS A 44 -16.04 4.76 25.01
C LYS A 44 -14.86 4.50 24.08
N ARG A 45 -14.31 5.59 23.50
CA ARG A 45 -12.95 5.53 22.99
C ARG A 45 -12.12 4.91 24.12
N HIS A 46 -11.65 3.70 23.95
CA HIS A 46 -10.46 3.29 24.63
C HIS A 46 -9.37 4.25 24.11
N ASP A 47 -8.65 4.87 25.03
CA ASP A 47 -7.53 5.77 24.76
C ASP A 47 -6.30 4.98 24.25
N ASP A 48 -6.50 4.13 23.27
CA ASP A 48 -5.44 3.38 22.60
C ASP A 48 -5.49 3.73 21.12
N ASP A 49 -4.78 4.82 20.77
CA ASP A 49 -4.55 5.28 19.39
C ASP A 49 -3.71 4.28 18.56
N ASP A 50 -3.40 3.09 19.11
CA ASP A 50 -2.54 2.07 18.48
C ASP A 50 -3.30 1.01 17.66
N GLU A 51 -4.63 0.99 17.66
CA GLU A 51 -5.42 -0.04 16.94
C GLU A 51 -5.58 0.18 15.42
N TRP A 52 -5.12 1.30 14.86
CA TRP A 52 -5.23 1.52 13.41
C TRP A 52 -4.35 0.61 12.57
N TYR A 53 -3.31 0.02 13.16
CA TYR A 53 -2.40 -0.92 12.49
C TYR A 53 -2.87 -2.38 12.54
N GLN A 54 -3.75 -2.75 13.46
CA GLN A 54 -4.15 -4.15 13.68
C GLN A 54 -5.24 -4.67 12.74
N TYR A 55 -5.94 -3.80 12.02
CA TYR A 55 -7.09 -4.21 11.18
C TYR A 55 -6.73 -4.85 9.82
N TRP A 56 -5.44 -4.98 9.51
CA TRP A 56 -4.96 -5.64 8.29
C TRP A 56 -4.47 -7.07 8.51
N MET A 57 -4.60 -7.60 9.70
CA MET A 57 -3.95 -8.83 10.16
C MET A 57 -4.91 -9.88 10.71
N ASP A 58 -6.01 -10.19 10.02
CA ASP A 58 -6.68 -11.46 10.23
C ASP A 58 -5.89 -12.55 9.48
N ASP A 59 -4.86 -13.01 10.15
CA ASP A 59 -3.86 -13.96 9.69
C ASP A 59 -4.31 -15.40 9.96
N GLU A 60 -5.45 -15.81 9.39
CA GLU A 60 -5.83 -17.21 9.44
C GLU A 60 -4.90 -18.04 8.55
N GLY A 61 -3.85 -18.58 9.16
CA GLY A 61 -3.08 -19.69 8.60
C GLY A 61 -1.78 -19.37 7.91
N LEU A 62 -1.14 -18.23 8.22
CA LEU A 62 0.26 -18.05 7.83
C LEU A 62 1.17 -18.95 8.67
N PRO A 63 2.16 -19.63 8.06
CA PRO A 63 3.18 -20.32 8.84
C PRO A 63 3.91 -19.30 9.72
N GLU A 64 4.25 -19.70 10.95
CA GLU A 64 5.08 -18.86 11.83
C GLU A 64 6.28 -18.32 11.04
N PRO A 65 6.64 -17.02 11.23
CA PRO A 65 7.82 -16.46 10.57
C PRO A 65 9.03 -17.36 10.83
N LEU A 66 9.86 -17.54 9.80
CA LEU A 66 11.11 -18.26 9.93
C LEU A 66 11.96 -17.52 10.98
N LYS A 67 11.94 -18.02 12.21
CA LYS A 67 12.81 -17.51 13.27
C LYS A 67 14.19 -18.07 13.01
N ALA A 68 15.16 -17.19 12.73
CA ALA A 68 16.52 -17.54 13.13
C ALA A 68 16.49 -17.86 14.62
N GLU A 69 17.22 -18.90 15.08
CA GLU A 69 17.35 -19.23 16.50
C GLU A 69 18.05 -18.06 17.23
N SER A 70 17.30 -17.01 17.51
CA SER A 70 17.76 -15.81 18.18
C SER A 70 17.00 -15.65 19.48
N THR A 71 17.74 -15.39 20.53
CA THR A 71 17.21 -15.04 21.86
C THR A 71 16.81 -13.58 21.97
N VAL A 72 16.74 -12.86 20.83
CA VAL A 72 16.39 -11.43 20.81
C VAL A 72 14.89 -11.30 21.02
N GLU A 73 14.53 -10.58 22.05
CA GLU A 73 13.16 -10.16 22.26
C GLU A 73 12.80 -9.05 21.27
N PRO A 74 11.60 -9.07 20.68
CA PRO A 74 11.18 -8.07 19.68
C PRO A 74 11.13 -6.62 20.20
N ASP A 75 11.20 -6.41 21.50
CA ASP A 75 11.02 -5.13 22.18
C ASP A 75 12.34 -4.39 22.48
N TRP A 76 13.42 -4.72 21.82
CA TRP A 76 14.66 -3.96 22.00
C TRP A 76 14.59 -2.64 21.26
N GLU A 77 14.74 -1.56 22.02
CA GLU A 77 14.75 -0.21 21.46
C GLU A 77 16.12 0.15 20.88
N ILE A 78 16.11 0.78 19.71
CA ILE A 78 17.29 1.42 19.13
C ILE A 78 17.48 2.76 19.84
N ASP A 79 18.67 3.00 20.38
CA ASP A 79 19.00 4.30 20.96
C ASP A 79 20.37 4.74 20.51
N ASP A 80 20.58 6.07 20.41
CA ASP A 80 21.87 6.63 20.01
C ASP A 80 22.56 7.37 21.16
N VAL A 81 23.89 7.24 21.21
CA VAL A 81 24.75 8.03 22.07
C VAL A 81 25.85 8.66 21.20
N PHE A 82 25.86 9.99 21.15
CA PHE A 82 26.79 10.76 20.30
C PHE A 82 26.73 10.40 18.81
N GLY A 83 25.55 10.00 18.32
CA GLY A 83 25.34 9.63 16.92
C GLY A 83 25.78 8.21 16.56
N ASN A 84 26.08 7.37 17.55
CA ASN A 84 26.27 5.93 17.37
C ASN A 84 25.07 5.19 17.96
N PHE A 85 24.54 4.23 17.21
CA PHE A 85 23.37 3.43 17.54
C PHE A 85 23.75 2.15 18.24
N GLY A 86 22.96 1.77 19.23
CA GLY A 86 23.01 0.50 19.96
C GLY A 86 21.60 0.01 20.27
N PHE A 87 21.47 -1.06 21.06
CA PHE A 87 20.19 -1.66 21.40
C PHE A 87 20.01 -1.80 22.91
N LYS A 88 18.87 -1.33 23.42
CA LYS A 88 18.47 -1.42 24.82
C LYS A 88 17.38 -2.47 25.01
N ASN A 89 17.42 -3.12 26.19
CA ASN A 89 16.31 -3.95 26.64
C ASN A 89 15.18 -3.08 27.24
N GLN A 90 14.06 -3.70 27.60
CA GLN A 90 12.93 -3.04 28.27
C GLN A 90 13.29 -2.35 29.60
N ALA A 91 14.39 -2.74 30.26
CA ALA A 91 14.88 -2.05 31.45
C ALA A 91 15.69 -0.79 31.14
N GLY A 92 15.90 -0.44 29.86
CA GLY A 92 16.68 0.70 29.41
C GLY A 92 18.20 0.48 29.47
N GLU A 93 18.66 -0.76 29.63
CA GLU A 93 20.08 -1.12 29.65
C GLU A 93 20.56 -1.49 28.25
N PHE A 94 21.75 -1.00 27.85
CA PHE A 94 22.32 -1.42 26.58
C PHE A 94 22.71 -2.91 26.62
N VAL A 95 22.12 -3.67 25.72
CA VAL A 95 22.47 -5.09 25.45
C VAL A 95 23.55 -5.14 24.37
N ILE A 96 23.46 -4.23 23.42
CA ILE A 96 24.49 -3.98 22.40
C ILE A 96 24.87 -2.51 22.50
N GLU A 97 26.12 -2.25 22.91
CA GLU A 97 26.63 -0.89 23.10
C GLU A 97 26.59 -0.06 21.81
N PRO A 98 26.37 1.26 21.91
CA PRO A 98 26.35 2.19 20.76
C PRO A 98 27.69 2.19 20.01
N GLN A 99 27.71 1.58 18.84
CA GLN A 99 28.92 1.45 18.01
C GLN A 99 28.65 1.55 16.50
N TYR A 100 27.38 1.53 16.09
CA TYR A 100 27.01 1.55 14.68
C TYR A 100 26.64 2.97 14.23
N ALA A 101 27.01 3.35 13.01
CA ALA A 101 26.63 4.63 12.44
C ALA A 101 25.13 4.73 12.10
N TYR A 102 24.46 3.60 12.00
CA TYR A 102 23.01 3.47 11.87
C TYR A 102 22.58 2.04 12.21
N ALA A 103 21.33 1.88 12.67
CA ALA A 103 20.75 0.58 12.96
C ALA A 103 19.27 0.57 12.60
N HIS A 104 18.78 -0.56 12.12
CA HIS A 104 17.37 -0.89 12.01
C HIS A 104 16.95 -1.84 13.12
N GLU A 105 15.65 -1.96 13.36
CA GLU A 105 15.07 -2.88 14.32
C GLU A 105 15.41 -4.34 14.01
N PHE A 106 15.35 -5.19 15.03
CA PHE A 106 15.48 -6.63 14.87
C PHE A 106 14.25 -7.21 14.20
N THR A 107 14.47 -7.90 13.09
CA THR A 107 13.44 -8.64 12.35
C THR A 107 13.97 -10.02 12.03
N CYS A 108 13.16 -11.07 12.20
CA CYS A 108 13.59 -12.46 12.03
C CYS A 108 14.87 -12.82 12.81
N GLY A 109 15.10 -12.16 13.96
CA GLY A 109 16.28 -12.37 14.82
C GLY A 109 17.57 -11.69 14.33
N LEU A 110 17.51 -10.90 13.27
CA LEU A 110 18.64 -10.14 12.72
C LEU A 110 18.32 -8.65 12.66
N ALA A 111 19.32 -7.81 12.93
CA ALA A 111 19.24 -6.37 12.72
C ALA A 111 20.21 -5.94 11.63
N SER A 112 19.72 -5.16 10.67
CA SER A 112 20.57 -4.48 9.72
C SER A 112 21.25 -3.30 10.38
N VAL A 113 22.58 -3.25 10.36
CA VAL A 113 23.37 -2.17 10.99
C VAL A 113 24.44 -1.67 10.03
N ASN A 114 24.72 -0.37 10.07
CA ASN A 114 25.80 0.27 9.34
C ASN A 114 27.01 0.45 10.24
N LEU A 115 28.11 -0.22 9.93
CA LEU A 115 29.33 -0.16 10.75
C LEU A 115 29.92 1.25 10.77
N ASN A 116 30.00 1.91 9.61
CA ASN A 116 30.54 3.27 9.50
C ASN A 116 30.06 3.92 8.21
N ARG A 117 30.26 5.25 8.12
CA ARG A 117 30.07 6.06 6.91
C ARG A 117 31.39 6.66 6.51
N THR A 118 31.92 6.26 5.38
CA THR A 118 33.13 6.84 4.80
C THR A 118 32.77 7.94 3.81
N TRP A 119 33.50 9.07 3.90
CA TRP A 119 33.30 10.19 2.99
C TRP A 119 34.36 10.19 1.91
N TYR A 120 33.94 10.41 0.69
CA TYR A 120 34.87 10.78 -0.36
C TYR A 120 34.31 11.90 -1.25
N ARG A 121 35.18 12.57 -1.99
CA ARG A 121 34.79 13.56 -2.98
C ARG A 121 35.07 13.02 -4.36
N THR A 122 34.10 13.20 -5.26
CA THR A 122 34.37 12.97 -6.68
C THR A 122 35.32 14.03 -7.22
N PRO A 123 35.93 13.79 -8.40
CA PRO A 123 36.72 14.80 -9.10
C PRO A 123 35.95 16.11 -9.33
N GLU A 124 34.64 16.06 -9.47
CA GLU A 124 33.73 17.22 -9.63
C GLU A 124 33.39 17.91 -8.31
N GLY A 125 33.94 17.43 -7.18
CA GLY A 125 33.78 18.03 -5.86
C GLY A 125 32.49 17.65 -5.12
N ARG A 126 31.67 16.76 -5.65
CA ARG A 126 30.49 16.23 -4.96
C ARG A 126 30.91 15.35 -3.80
N ARG A 127 30.17 15.41 -2.68
CA ARG A 127 30.38 14.54 -1.53
C ARG A 127 29.52 13.30 -1.69
N TYR A 128 30.15 12.13 -1.50
CA TYR A 128 29.45 10.84 -1.43
C TYR A 128 29.71 10.19 -0.07
N TYR A 129 28.76 9.38 0.36
CA TYR A 129 28.91 8.49 1.50
C TYR A 129 29.03 7.07 0.97
N GLU A 130 29.95 6.35 1.51
CA GLU A 130 30.01 4.90 1.39
C GLU A 130 29.55 4.33 2.71
N ASN A 131 28.49 3.56 2.67
CA ASN A 131 27.97 2.85 3.82
C ASN A 131 28.53 1.44 3.85
N HIS A 132 28.54 0.84 5.05
CA HIS A 132 28.97 -0.53 5.25
C HIS A 132 27.92 -1.23 6.09
N TYR A 133 26.84 -1.65 5.43
CA TYR A 133 25.76 -2.41 6.06
C TYR A 133 26.07 -3.89 6.10
N GLY A 134 25.69 -4.51 7.19
CA GLY A 134 25.66 -5.94 7.44
C GLY A 134 24.55 -6.30 8.41
N TYR A 135 24.48 -7.55 8.82
CA TYR A 135 23.46 -7.98 9.77
C TYR A 135 24.11 -8.65 10.99
N ILE A 136 23.56 -8.33 12.15
CA ILE A 136 23.98 -8.88 13.45
C ILE A 136 22.83 -9.65 14.09
N ASP A 137 23.20 -10.63 14.95
CA ASP A 137 22.26 -11.31 15.83
C ASP A 137 22.07 -10.53 17.15
N GLY A 138 21.17 -11.02 18.00
CA GLY A 138 20.89 -10.42 19.31
C GLY A 138 22.04 -10.41 20.31
N ASN A 139 23.15 -11.05 20.02
CA ASN A 139 24.37 -10.98 20.82
C ASN A 139 25.35 -9.94 20.24
N GLY A 140 24.97 -9.21 19.19
CA GLY A 140 25.84 -8.30 18.48
C GLY A 140 26.88 -8.98 17.57
N LYS A 141 26.73 -10.30 17.35
CA LYS A 141 27.63 -11.03 16.47
C LYS A 141 27.23 -10.82 15.02
N THR A 142 28.19 -10.49 14.18
CA THR A 142 27.98 -10.39 12.74
C THR A 142 27.60 -11.74 12.14
N VAL A 143 26.43 -11.82 11.54
CA VAL A 143 25.91 -12.98 10.79
C VAL A 143 26.16 -12.81 9.30
N ILE A 144 25.85 -11.63 8.76
CA ILE A 144 26.11 -11.28 7.35
C ILE A 144 27.07 -10.09 7.32
N GLY A 145 28.17 -10.26 6.59
CA GLY A 145 29.28 -9.30 6.59
C GLY A 145 28.90 -7.91 6.08
N PHE A 146 29.68 -6.91 6.51
CA PHE A 146 29.51 -5.49 6.17
C PHE A 146 29.95 -5.19 4.73
N GLN A 147 29.13 -5.55 3.76
CA GLN A 147 29.44 -5.50 2.33
C GLN A 147 28.42 -4.76 1.47
N TYR A 148 27.37 -4.22 2.08
CA TYR A 148 26.28 -3.57 1.38
C TYR A 148 26.31 -2.05 1.59
N ASP A 149 25.96 -1.31 0.54
CA ASP A 149 25.75 0.13 0.62
C ASP A 149 24.37 0.47 1.20
N GLU A 150 23.38 -0.39 0.92
CA GLU A 150 22.05 -0.38 1.53
C GLU A 150 21.67 -1.81 1.93
N ALA A 151 21.12 -1.96 3.13
CA ALA A 151 20.56 -3.22 3.59
C ALA A 151 19.32 -2.93 4.44
N ARG A 152 18.16 -3.39 3.97
CA ARG A 152 16.88 -3.20 4.64
C ARG A 152 16.64 -4.33 5.66
N PRO A 153 15.76 -4.13 6.66
CA PRO A 153 15.33 -5.20 7.55
C PRO A 153 14.76 -6.39 6.77
N PHE A 154 14.89 -7.58 7.33
CA PHE A 154 14.21 -8.74 6.77
C PHE A 154 12.69 -8.61 6.94
N ASN A 155 11.93 -8.92 5.92
CA ASN A 155 10.48 -9.06 6.09
C ASN A 155 10.14 -10.38 6.82
N LYS A 156 8.88 -10.57 7.20
CA LYS A 156 8.43 -11.77 7.94
C LYS A 156 8.65 -13.09 7.19
N TYR A 157 8.93 -13.06 5.91
CA TYR A 157 9.24 -14.25 5.08
C TYR A 157 10.74 -14.52 4.97
N GLY A 158 11.57 -13.81 5.73
CA GLY A 158 13.03 -13.98 5.75
C GLY A 158 13.69 -13.55 4.46
N VAL A 159 13.20 -12.48 3.84
CA VAL A 159 13.78 -11.87 2.64
C VAL A 159 14.14 -10.42 2.95
N ALA A 160 15.35 -10.00 2.60
CA ALA A 160 15.79 -8.62 2.69
C ALA A 160 16.26 -8.08 1.35
N VAL A 161 16.06 -6.78 1.15
CA VAL A 161 16.59 -6.02 0.00
C VAL A 161 17.94 -5.45 0.38
N VAL A 162 18.93 -5.68 -0.45
CA VAL A 162 20.28 -5.13 -0.30
C VAL A 162 20.76 -4.54 -1.61
N SER A 163 21.68 -3.56 -1.53
CA SER A 163 22.42 -3.06 -2.70
C SER A 163 23.91 -3.00 -2.41
N LYS A 164 24.72 -3.18 -3.47
CA LYS A 164 26.18 -3.01 -3.42
C LYS A 164 26.56 -1.81 -4.28
N MET A 165 27.44 -0.96 -3.81
CA MET A 165 27.95 0.18 -4.61
C MET A 165 28.52 -0.22 -5.98
N THR A 166 29.00 -1.45 -6.07
CA THR A 166 29.74 -1.93 -7.27
C THR A 166 28.87 -2.18 -8.47
N ASP A 167 27.56 -2.43 -8.30
CA ASP A 167 26.70 -2.79 -9.42
C ASP A 167 25.41 -1.96 -9.57
N ARG A 168 25.09 -1.09 -8.61
CA ARG A 168 23.90 -0.22 -8.60
C ARG A 168 22.55 -0.94 -8.71
N PHE A 169 22.52 -2.21 -8.38
CA PHE A 169 21.30 -3.02 -8.40
C PHE A 169 20.89 -3.41 -7.00
N PHE A 170 19.60 -3.59 -6.83
CA PHE A 170 19.04 -4.23 -5.65
C PHE A 170 19.03 -5.75 -5.86
N HIS A 171 19.34 -6.46 -4.78
CA HIS A 171 19.31 -7.90 -4.70
C HIS A 171 18.43 -8.33 -3.54
N LEU A 172 17.79 -9.48 -3.65
CA LEU A 172 17.13 -10.09 -2.50
C LEU A 172 18.06 -11.16 -1.91
N ILE A 173 18.13 -11.18 -0.58
CA ILE A 173 18.92 -12.17 0.17
C ILE A 173 18.05 -12.92 1.16
N ASP A 174 18.47 -14.14 1.51
CA ASP A 174 17.92 -14.94 2.59
C ASP A 174 18.60 -14.63 3.94
N LEU A 175 18.15 -15.28 5.03
CA LEU A 175 18.70 -15.09 6.37
C LEU A 175 20.16 -15.50 6.53
N GLU A 176 20.68 -16.33 5.66
CA GLU A 176 22.09 -16.74 5.61
C GLU A 176 22.95 -15.76 4.77
N GLY A 177 22.31 -14.77 4.12
CA GLY A 177 22.98 -13.80 3.27
C GLY A 177 23.24 -14.30 1.84
N ASN A 178 22.62 -15.40 1.44
CA ASN A 178 22.71 -15.88 0.07
C ASN A 178 21.78 -15.06 -0.83
N GLU A 179 22.28 -14.65 -1.99
CA GLU A 179 21.45 -14.00 -2.99
C GLU A 179 20.40 -14.97 -3.53
N ILE A 180 19.13 -14.53 -3.57
CA ILE A 180 18.04 -15.30 -4.15
C ILE A 180 18.17 -15.23 -5.67
N PRO A 181 18.24 -16.37 -6.38
CA PRO A 181 18.50 -16.38 -7.82
C PRO A 181 17.47 -15.58 -8.62
N GLY A 182 17.95 -14.80 -9.60
CA GLY A 182 17.09 -14.02 -10.51
C GLY A 182 16.55 -12.71 -9.94
N THR A 183 17.03 -12.29 -8.77
CA THR A 183 16.53 -11.08 -8.06
C THR A 183 17.51 -9.91 -8.15
N ARG A 184 18.04 -9.65 -9.33
CA ARG A 184 18.84 -8.47 -9.61
C ARG A 184 17.99 -7.43 -10.34
N PHE A 185 17.63 -6.34 -9.63
CA PHE A 185 16.68 -5.34 -10.10
C PHE A 185 17.26 -3.93 -10.01
N PRO A 186 17.11 -3.08 -11.04
CA PRO A 186 17.52 -1.68 -10.97
C PRO A 186 16.62 -0.86 -10.03
N TYR A 187 15.38 -1.29 -9.83
CA TYR A 187 14.41 -0.69 -8.93
C TYR A 187 13.62 -1.73 -8.15
N ILE A 188 13.45 -1.46 -6.86
CA ILE A 188 12.54 -2.16 -5.94
C ILE A 188 11.86 -1.11 -5.06
N SER A 189 10.55 -1.23 -4.87
CA SER A 189 9.80 -0.36 -3.97
C SER A 189 10.24 -0.54 -2.52
N TYR A 190 9.99 0.48 -1.70
CA TYR A 190 10.08 0.34 -0.25
C TYR A 190 8.98 -0.62 0.21
N TYR A 191 9.26 -1.39 1.27
CA TYR A 191 8.32 -2.35 1.84
C TYR A 191 8.38 -2.32 3.37
N ASP A 192 7.28 -2.73 4.00
CA ASP A 192 7.20 -2.98 5.43
C ASP A 192 7.47 -4.45 5.77
N TYR A 193 7.67 -4.73 7.07
CA TYR A 193 7.96 -6.09 7.55
C TYR A 193 6.92 -7.13 7.10
N ASP A 194 5.65 -6.73 7.05
CA ASP A 194 4.54 -7.61 6.70
C ASP A 194 4.34 -7.80 5.20
N ASP A 195 5.03 -7.02 4.37
CA ASP A 195 4.82 -7.04 2.93
C ASP A 195 5.26 -8.35 2.30
N ARG A 196 4.30 -9.05 1.73
CA ARG A 196 4.53 -10.25 0.94
C ARG A 196 5.05 -9.92 -0.45
N TYR A 197 4.54 -8.85 -1.04
CA TYR A 197 4.79 -8.51 -2.43
C TYR A 197 5.69 -7.28 -2.53
N LEU A 198 6.73 -7.40 -3.37
CA LEU A 198 7.61 -6.29 -3.73
C LEU A 198 7.33 -5.87 -5.16
N GLU A 199 7.15 -4.59 -5.36
CA GLU A 199 7.14 -4.00 -6.69
C GLU A 199 8.58 -3.85 -7.19
N PHE A 200 8.84 -4.25 -8.42
CA PHE A 200 10.16 -4.12 -9.02
C PHE A 200 10.08 -3.71 -10.48
N SER A 201 11.19 -3.17 -11.01
CA SER A 201 11.39 -2.96 -12.44
C SER A 201 12.66 -3.64 -12.92
N ARG A 202 12.73 -3.89 -14.24
CA ARG A 202 13.95 -4.37 -14.91
C ARG A 202 14.71 -3.27 -15.64
N ASP A 203 14.13 -2.07 -15.68
CA ASP A 203 14.71 -0.89 -16.31
C ASP A 203 14.88 0.22 -15.27
N ASP A 204 15.87 1.09 -15.44
CA ASP A 204 16.19 2.24 -14.61
C ASP A 204 15.71 3.57 -15.22
N GLU A 205 14.82 3.51 -16.19
CA GLU A 205 14.23 4.68 -16.85
C GLU A 205 13.12 5.31 -15.99
N ASP A 206 12.90 6.63 -16.13
CA ASP A 206 11.90 7.40 -15.35
C ASP A 206 10.45 6.88 -15.51
N GLU A 207 10.18 6.11 -16.55
CA GLU A 207 8.87 5.54 -16.85
C GLU A 207 8.90 4.00 -16.86
N ALA A 208 9.76 3.42 -16.03
CA ALA A 208 9.94 1.97 -15.92
C ALA A 208 8.63 1.24 -15.57
N LEU A 209 8.38 0.15 -16.25
CA LEU A 209 7.23 -0.71 -15.96
C LEU A 209 7.45 -1.51 -14.68
N ILE A 210 6.38 -1.73 -13.94
CA ILE A 210 6.35 -2.39 -12.63
C ILE A 210 5.88 -3.83 -12.78
N GLY A 211 6.55 -4.72 -12.09
CA GLY A 211 6.18 -6.11 -11.85
C GLY A 211 6.06 -6.40 -10.36
N LEU A 212 5.67 -7.61 -10.00
CA LEU A 212 5.53 -8.08 -8.63
C LEU A 212 6.39 -9.31 -8.37
N TYR A 213 7.07 -9.28 -7.24
CA TYR A 213 7.81 -10.42 -6.68
C TYR A 213 7.14 -10.89 -5.39
N ASP A 214 6.87 -12.19 -5.27
CA ASP A 214 6.32 -12.82 -4.07
C ASP A 214 7.47 -13.30 -3.17
N THR A 215 7.68 -12.62 -2.04
CA THR A 215 8.76 -12.92 -1.10
C THR A 215 8.55 -14.24 -0.36
N LYS A 216 7.29 -14.64 -0.12
CA LYS A 216 6.93 -15.91 0.51
C LYS A 216 7.25 -17.10 -0.41
N GLU A 217 6.88 -17.00 -1.67
CA GLU A 217 7.13 -18.07 -2.66
C GLU A 217 8.50 -17.94 -3.35
N ARG A 218 9.23 -16.83 -3.08
CA ARG A 218 10.54 -16.51 -3.64
C ARG A 218 10.58 -16.59 -5.16
N LYS A 219 9.59 -16.00 -5.81
CA LYS A 219 9.47 -15.99 -7.27
C LYS A 219 8.89 -14.70 -7.81
N VAL A 220 9.21 -14.39 -9.07
CA VAL A 220 8.49 -13.37 -9.82
C VAL A 220 7.05 -13.85 -10.04
N LEU A 221 6.11 -13.06 -9.58
CA LEU A 221 4.68 -13.30 -9.75
C LEU A 221 4.18 -12.72 -11.08
N ILE A 222 4.57 -11.48 -11.36
CA ILE A 222 4.22 -10.74 -12.56
C ILE A 222 5.47 -10.04 -13.07
N GLU A 223 5.87 -10.32 -14.31
CA GLU A 223 6.95 -9.57 -14.97
C GLU A 223 6.54 -8.11 -15.22
N PRO A 224 7.48 -7.16 -15.18
CA PRO A 224 7.19 -5.75 -15.39
C PRO A 224 6.44 -5.48 -16.69
N ARG A 225 5.23 -4.96 -16.59
CA ARG A 225 4.39 -4.59 -17.74
C ARG A 225 3.36 -3.51 -17.43
N PHE A 226 3.21 -3.13 -16.18
CA PHE A 226 2.23 -2.14 -15.74
C PHE A 226 2.92 -0.82 -15.38
N SER A 227 2.20 0.28 -15.56
CA SER A 227 2.68 1.60 -15.13
C SER A 227 2.62 1.75 -13.62
N ASP A 228 1.69 1.04 -12.97
CA ASP A 228 1.52 1.04 -11.52
C ASP A 228 0.73 -0.20 -11.09
N VAL A 229 0.87 -0.58 -9.84
CA VAL A 229 0.23 -1.76 -9.24
C VAL A 229 -0.23 -1.41 -7.83
N SER A 230 -1.41 -1.86 -7.42
CA SER A 230 -1.89 -1.74 -6.04
C SER A 230 -2.52 -3.05 -5.60
N ILE A 231 -1.97 -3.63 -4.55
CA ILE A 231 -2.46 -4.89 -4.01
C ILE A 231 -3.56 -4.59 -3.01
N THR A 232 -4.79 -5.03 -3.30
CA THR A 232 -5.93 -4.87 -2.40
C THR A 232 -6.11 -6.08 -1.51
N ASP A 233 -5.85 -7.27 -2.04
CA ASP A 233 -5.76 -8.56 -1.36
C ASP A 233 -5.11 -9.61 -2.27
N ASP A 234 -4.92 -10.85 -1.81
CA ASP A 234 -4.29 -11.94 -2.58
C ASP A 234 -4.98 -12.26 -3.92
N ASN A 235 -6.25 -11.92 -4.07
CA ASN A 235 -7.04 -12.24 -5.25
C ASN A 235 -7.36 -11.02 -6.12
N HIS A 236 -7.13 -9.80 -5.59
CA HIS A 236 -7.47 -8.56 -6.28
C HIS A 236 -6.25 -7.64 -6.32
N ILE A 237 -5.57 -7.63 -7.44
CA ILE A 237 -4.46 -6.73 -7.74
C ILE A 237 -4.96 -5.72 -8.77
N LEU A 238 -5.09 -4.46 -8.38
CA LEU A 238 -5.44 -3.37 -9.29
C LEU A 238 -4.18 -2.98 -10.05
N VAL A 239 -4.28 -2.90 -11.36
CA VAL A 239 -3.17 -2.54 -12.25
C VAL A 239 -3.53 -1.36 -13.13
N TRP A 240 -2.52 -0.56 -13.44
CA TRP A 240 -2.60 0.54 -14.41
C TRP A 240 -1.77 0.19 -15.64
N GLU A 241 -2.42 0.15 -16.78
CA GLU A 241 -1.78 -0.06 -18.07
C GLU A 241 -1.83 1.23 -18.86
N ARG A 242 -0.66 1.72 -19.33
CA ARG A 242 -0.59 2.93 -20.14
C ARG A 242 -1.27 2.70 -21.48
N ASP A 243 -2.21 3.56 -21.83
CA ASP A 243 -2.86 3.57 -23.14
C ASP A 243 -2.23 4.68 -24.01
N GLY A 244 -1.36 4.28 -24.94
CA GLY A 244 -0.44 5.16 -25.66
C GLY A 244 -1.04 6.13 -26.67
N GLU A 245 -2.38 6.37 -26.70
CA GLU A 245 -3.01 7.13 -27.76
C GLU A 245 -3.13 8.65 -27.53
N TYR A 246 -3.05 9.12 -26.30
CA TYR A 246 -3.20 10.55 -26.01
C TYR A 246 -2.14 10.99 -24.99
N GLY A 247 -1.36 12.00 -25.29
CA GLY A 247 -0.30 12.58 -24.44
C GLY A 247 -0.76 13.19 -23.10
N VAL A 248 -1.92 12.82 -22.64
CA VAL A 248 -2.44 12.94 -21.29
C VAL A 248 -2.41 11.51 -20.74
N SER A 249 -1.97 11.31 -19.51
CA SER A 249 -1.86 10.03 -18.81
C SER A 249 -3.21 9.28 -18.73
N ASP A 250 -3.67 8.77 -19.85
CA ASP A 250 -4.82 7.89 -19.90
C ASP A 250 -4.34 6.47 -19.60
N PHE A 251 -4.73 6.00 -18.43
CA PHE A 251 -4.49 4.63 -17.98
C PHE A 251 -5.77 3.83 -18.09
N ARG A 252 -5.64 2.57 -18.49
CA ARG A 252 -6.66 1.57 -18.22
C ARG A 252 -6.42 0.98 -16.86
N GLN A 253 -7.44 0.89 -16.03
CA GLN A 253 -7.40 0.26 -14.74
C GLN A 253 -8.24 -1.01 -14.77
N TYR A 254 -7.73 -2.10 -14.23
CA TYR A 254 -8.47 -3.34 -14.11
C TYR A 254 -7.84 -4.25 -13.05
N TYR A 255 -8.57 -5.28 -12.65
CA TYR A 255 -8.11 -6.24 -11.66
C TYR A 255 -7.57 -7.52 -12.31
N ILE A 256 -6.47 -8.00 -11.75
CA ILE A 256 -5.92 -9.32 -12.01
C ILE A 256 -5.80 -10.10 -10.69
N ASN A 257 -5.77 -11.42 -10.78
CA ASN A 257 -5.40 -12.26 -9.67
C ASN A 257 -3.87 -12.42 -9.58
N ARG A 258 -3.39 -13.11 -8.57
CA ARG A 258 -1.95 -13.38 -8.39
C ARG A 258 -1.30 -14.22 -9.49
N ASN A 259 -2.08 -14.88 -10.36
CA ASN A 259 -1.56 -15.58 -11.53
C ASN A 259 -1.46 -14.67 -12.77
N GLY A 260 -1.90 -13.42 -12.66
CA GLY A 260 -1.96 -12.47 -13.76
C GLY A 260 -3.20 -12.62 -14.65
N ASP A 261 -4.19 -13.43 -14.25
CA ASP A 261 -5.44 -13.60 -14.98
C ASP A 261 -6.40 -12.45 -14.67
N LEU A 262 -7.16 -12.02 -15.67
CA LEU A 262 -8.17 -10.97 -15.51
C LEU A 262 -9.32 -11.48 -14.62
N ILE A 263 -9.61 -10.76 -13.54
CA ILE A 263 -10.74 -11.07 -12.66
C ILE A 263 -12.04 -10.52 -13.24
N TYR A 264 -12.01 -9.29 -13.73
CA TYR A 264 -13.14 -8.63 -14.38
C TYR A 264 -12.75 -8.23 -15.80
N PRO A 265 -12.82 -9.16 -16.78
CA PRO A 265 -12.32 -8.92 -18.15
C PRO A 265 -12.94 -7.71 -18.84
N TRP A 266 -14.16 -7.32 -18.48
CA TRP A 266 -14.83 -6.17 -19.03
C TRP A 266 -14.18 -4.83 -18.62
N LEU A 267 -13.59 -4.73 -17.41
CA LEU A 267 -12.86 -3.55 -16.94
C LEU A 267 -11.65 -3.25 -17.82
N SER A 268 -10.92 -4.28 -18.25
CA SER A 268 -9.73 -4.10 -19.10
C SER A 268 -10.03 -3.54 -20.49
N LYS A 269 -11.29 -3.55 -20.92
CA LYS A 269 -11.73 -3.04 -22.21
C LYS A 269 -12.17 -1.58 -22.17
N GLN A 270 -12.34 -1.03 -20.97
CA GLN A 270 -12.86 0.31 -20.76
C GLN A 270 -11.85 1.21 -20.09
N ARG A 271 -11.99 2.53 -20.26
CA ARG A 271 -11.14 3.54 -19.65
C ARG A 271 -11.83 4.05 -18.40
N PHE A 272 -11.40 3.58 -17.24
CA PHE A 272 -11.84 4.13 -15.98
C PHE A 272 -10.74 5.00 -15.36
N ALA A 273 -11.14 6.13 -14.84
CA ALA A 273 -10.23 7.04 -14.15
C ALA A 273 -9.92 6.57 -12.74
N LYS A 274 -10.84 5.82 -12.12
CA LYS A 274 -10.70 5.27 -10.78
C LYS A 274 -11.61 4.06 -10.62
N ILE A 275 -11.10 3.03 -9.95
CA ILE A 275 -11.84 1.85 -9.54
C ILE A 275 -11.67 1.70 -8.04
N GLU A 276 -12.77 1.59 -7.31
CA GLU A 276 -12.75 1.32 -5.87
C GLU A 276 -12.60 -0.19 -5.61
N ARG A 277 -12.07 -0.53 -4.44
CA ARG A 277 -11.94 -1.93 -4.01
C ARG A 277 -13.30 -2.63 -4.07
N PRO A 278 -13.40 -3.84 -4.68
CA PRO A 278 -14.65 -4.60 -4.70
C PRO A 278 -15.12 -4.98 -3.29
N ASP A 279 -16.41 -5.21 -3.16
CA ASP A 279 -16.99 -5.78 -1.94
C ASP A 279 -16.90 -7.34 -1.95
N ILE A 280 -17.42 -7.96 -0.88
CA ILE A 280 -17.47 -9.43 -0.77
C ILE A 280 -18.35 -10.11 -1.81
N ASN A 281 -19.19 -9.34 -2.51
CA ASN A 281 -20.12 -9.81 -3.55
C ASN A 281 -19.58 -9.50 -4.95
N ASP A 282 -18.30 -9.13 -5.06
CA ASP A 282 -17.65 -8.73 -6.32
C ASP A 282 -18.29 -7.49 -6.99
N VAL A 283 -18.86 -6.60 -6.19
CA VAL A 283 -19.37 -5.31 -6.65
C VAL A 283 -18.28 -4.25 -6.48
N THR A 284 -18.07 -3.44 -7.51
CA THR A 284 -17.06 -2.38 -7.50
C THR A 284 -17.63 -1.05 -7.98
N ALA A 285 -17.19 0.04 -7.39
CA ALA A 285 -17.48 1.38 -7.88
C ALA A 285 -16.41 1.77 -8.91
N VAL A 286 -16.86 2.35 -10.00
CA VAL A 286 -15.99 2.88 -11.07
C VAL A 286 -16.26 4.35 -11.28
N ALA A 287 -15.21 5.12 -11.56
CA ALA A 287 -15.31 6.52 -11.93
C ALA A 287 -14.86 6.73 -13.38
N THR A 288 -15.67 7.40 -14.14
CA THR A 288 -15.35 7.83 -15.51
C THR A 288 -15.05 9.31 -15.52
N SER A 289 -14.00 9.72 -16.25
CA SER A 289 -13.69 11.14 -16.44
C SER A 289 -14.62 11.77 -17.44
N GLN A 290 -15.24 12.86 -17.05
CA GLN A 290 -15.94 13.79 -17.96
C GLN A 290 -15.15 15.08 -18.10
N TYR A 291 -15.01 15.55 -19.33
CA TYR A 291 -14.29 16.78 -19.66
C TYR A 291 -15.25 17.82 -20.19
N THR A 292 -15.26 18.99 -19.55
CA THR A 292 -16.06 20.13 -20.00
C THR A 292 -15.12 21.24 -20.46
N GLU A 293 -15.25 21.67 -21.72
CA GLU A 293 -14.48 22.81 -22.23
C GLU A 293 -14.91 24.08 -21.50
N LEU A 294 -13.94 24.83 -21.01
CA LEU A 294 -14.16 26.06 -20.24
C LEU A 294 -13.84 27.29 -21.09
N THR A 295 -14.64 28.32 -20.95
CA THR A 295 -14.41 29.63 -21.54
C THR A 295 -13.94 30.64 -20.49
N GLY A 296 -13.12 31.61 -20.89
CA GLY A 296 -12.64 32.67 -20.01
C GLY A 296 -11.37 32.26 -19.16
N HIS A 297 -11.34 32.72 -17.91
CA HIS A 297 -10.19 32.49 -16.99
C HIS A 297 -10.64 31.66 -15.79
N PRO A 298 -10.80 30.33 -15.94
CA PRO A 298 -11.18 29.45 -14.85
C PRO A 298 -10.08 29.38 -13.77
N ARG A 299 -10.48 29.11 -12.52
CA ARG A 299 -9.53 29.01 -11.39
C ARG A 299 -8.73 27.71 -11.41
N SER A 300 -9.28 26.65 -11.99
CA SER A 300 -8.64 25.34 -12.08
C SER A 300 -9.02 24.71 -13.42
N TYR A 301 -8.03 24.30 -14.18
CA TYR A 301 -8.21 23.69 -15.49
C TYR A 301 -6.92 22.94 -15.90
N PHE A 302 -7.05 22.05 -16.84
CA PHE A 302 -5.90 21.58 -17.62
C PHE A 302 -6.04 22.03 -19.08
N GLU A 303 -4.91 22.13 -19.76
CA GLU A 303 -4.85 22.60 -21.14
C GLU A 303 -4.55 21.43 -22.07
N HIS A 304 -5.37 21.27 -23.12
CA HIS A 304 -5.16 20.29 -24.17
C HIS A 304 -5.47 20.93 -25.53
N ASN A 305 -4.53 20.84 -26.46
CA ASN A 305 -4.67 21.44 -27.82
C ASN A 305 -5.09 22.92 -27.81
N GLY A 306 -4.54 23.71 -26.86
CA GLY A 306 -4.82 25.13 -26.71
C GLY A 306 -6.20 25.47 -26.14
N LYS A 307 -6.94 24.49 -25.63
CA LYS A 307 -8.24 24.66 -25.00
C LYS A 307 -8.16 24.27 -23.52
N LYS A 308 -8.99 24.91 -22.71
CA LYS A 308 -9.07 24.69 -21.26
C LYS A 308 -10.24 23.77 -20.94
N TYR A 309 -10.00 22.83 -20.04
CA TYR A 309 -11.00 21.85 -19.63
C TYR A 309 -11.06 21.71 -18.11
N GLU A 310 -12.26 21.53 -17.60
CA GLU A 310 -12.51 21.00 -16.26
C GLU A 310 -12.70 19.48 -16.36
N ARG A 311 -12.06 18.74 -15.46
CA ARG A 311 -12.26 17.29 -15.32
C ARG A 311 -13.17 17.04 -14.13
N LYS A 312 -14.26 16.32 -14.35
CA LYS A 312 -15.12 15.79 -13.29
C LYS A 312 -15.14 14.29 -13.36
N PHE A 313 -15.32 13.67 -12.19
CA PHE A 313 -15.57 12.24 -12.11
C PHE A 313 -17.05 11.99 -11.89
N ILE A 314 -17.59 11.02 -12.62
CA ILE A 314 -18.91 10.45 -12.37
C ILE A 314 -18.76 8.98 -12.06
N TYR A 315 -19.50 8.55 -11.06
CA TYR A 315 -19.38 7.21 -10.50
C TYR A 315 -20.61 6.37 -10.80
N GLY A 316 -20.38 5.09 -11.06
CA GLY A 316 -21.37 4.03 -11.14
C GLY A 316 -20.97 2.83 -10.29
N LEU A 317 -21.91 1.95 -10.00
CA LEU A 317 -21.68 0.70 -9.27
C LEU A 317 -21.95 -0.48 -10.21
N TYR A 318 -20.98 -1.39 -10.31
CA TYR A 318 -21.03 -2.54 -11.19
C TYR A 318 -20.89 -3.84 -10.40
N SER A 319 -21.52 -4.91 -10.90
CA SER A 319 -21.21 -6.28 -10.46
C SER A 319 -20.17 -6.93 -11.35
N SER A 320 -19.54 -8.00 -10.87
CA SER A 320 -18.61 -8.84 -11.63
C SER A 320 -19.23 -9.44 -12.91
N LYS A 321 -20.57 -9.48 -13.00
CA LYS A 321 -21.32 -9.96 -14.16
C LYS A 321 -21.53 -8.87 -15.24
N GLU A 322 -20.79 -7.77 -15.22
CA GLU A 322 -20.89 -6.62 -16.15
C GLU A 322 -22.26 -5.92 -16.08
N VAL A 323 -22.93 -5.98 -14.94
CA VAL A 323 -24.26 -5.37 -14.76
C VAL A 323 -24.13 -4.08 -13.96
N PHE A 324 -24.67 -2.98 -14.49
CA PHE A 324 -24.88 -1.78 -13.73
C PHE A 324 -25.90 -2.01 -12.62
N LEU A 325 -25.46 -1.89 -11.37
CA LEU A 325 -26.33 -1.84 -10.21
C LEU A 325 -26.81 -0.40 -9.97
N LEU A 326 -25.90 0.58 -10.15
CA LEU A 326 -26.21 2.00 -10.18
C LEU A 326 -25.55 2.63 -11.42
N PRO A 327 -26.27 3.49 -12.16
CA PRO A 327 -25.74 4.15 -13.36
C PRO A 327 -24.63 5.15 -13.02
N GLU A 328 -23.80 5.48 -14.02
CA GLU A 328 -22.75 6.49 -13.91
C GLU A 328 -23.36 7.90 -13.86
N GLU A 329 -23.83 8.30 -12.69
CA GLU A 329 -24.45 9.60 -12.48
C GLU A 329 -24.21 10.20 -11.10
N TYR A 330 -23.42 9.51 -10.27
CA TYR A 330 -23.13 9.96 -8.90
C TYR A 330 -21.84 10.79 -8.87
N GLU A 331 -21.82 11.82 -8.02
CA GLU A 331 -20.64 12.65 -7.76
C GLU A 331 -19.58 11.90 -6.98
N LYS A 332 -20.00 10.94 -6.17
CA LYS A 332 -19.13 10.09 -5.36
C LYS A 332 -19.83 8.78 -5.01
N ILE A 333 -19.09 7.68 -5.10
CA ILE A 333 -19.44 6.40 -4.49
C ILE A 333 -18.23 5.94 -3.69
N SER A 334 -18.44 5.52 -2.45
CA SER A 334 -17.38 5.04 -1.57
C SER A 334 -17.84 3.81 -0.82
N LYS A 335 -16.98 2.81 -0.71
CA LYS A 335 -17.21 1.65 0.13
C LYS A 335 -17.14 2.06 1.60
N MET A 336 -18.13 1.70 2.38
CA MET A 336 -18.25 2.05 3.79
C MET A 336 -18.00 0.85 4.70
N HIS A 337 -18.50 -0.30 4.29
CA HIS A 337 -18.36 -1.57 4.98
C HIS A 337 -18.41 -2.70 3.95
N ASP A 338 -18.30 -3.96 4.33
CA ASP A 338 -18.16 -5.12 3.44
C ASP A 338 -19.04 -5.09 2.20
N ASP A 339 -20.33 -4.87 2.39
CA ASP A 339 -21.34 -4.83 1.32
C ASP A 339 -22.14 -3.51 1.29
N ILE A 340 -21.69 -2.46 2.02
CA ILE A 340 -22.40 -1.19 2.15
C ILE A 340 -21.62 -0.08 1.44
N TRP A 341 -22.32 0.64 0.56
CA TRP A 341 -21.79 1.74 -0.22
C TRP A 341 -22.53 3.04 0.09
N CYS A 342 -21.79 4.12 0.13
CA CYS A 342 -22.29 5.47 0.24
C CYS A 342 -22.25 6.15 -1.13
N CYS A 343 -23.41 6.54 -1.65
CA CYS A 343 -23.59 7.17 -2.94
C CYS A 343 -24.06 8.60 -2.75
N CYS A 344 -23.39 9.57 -3.36
CA CYS A 344 -23.74 10.98 -3.28
C CYS A 344 -24.13 11.52 -4.66
N LYS A 345 -25.32 12.15 -4.74
CA LYS A 345 -25.83 12.82 -5.94
C LYS A 345 -26.70 14.00 -5.55
N ASP A 346 -26.44 15.18 -6.12
CA ASP A 346 -27.20 16.41 -5.91
C ASP A 346 -27.39 16.76 -4.41
N GLY A 347 -26.35 16.52 -3.60
CA GLY A 347 -26.37 16.73 -2.16
C GLY A 347 -27.24 15.73 -1.39
N VAL A 348 -27.68 14.65 -2.02
CA VAL A 348 -28.35 13.51 -1.35
C VAL A 348 -27.37 12.38 -1.16
N ILE A 349 -27.23 11.93 0.08
CA ILE A 349 -26.50 10.73 0.46
C ILE A 349 -27.48 9.56 0.51
N THR A 350 -27.16 8.52 -0.25
CA THR A 350 -27.92 7.26 -0.28
C THR A 350 -26.99 6.13 0.14
N LEU A 351 -27.35 5.39 1.17
CA LEU A 351 -26.68 4.16 1.55
C LEU A 351 -27.36 2.97 0.87
N VAL A 352 -26.56 2.17 0.19
CA VAL A 352 -27.00 0.97 -0.50
C VAL A 352 -26.25 -0.24 0.03
N GLN A 353 -26.94 -1.35 0.14
CA GLN A 353 -26.37 -2.65 0.47
C GLN A 353 -26.44 -3.54 -0.77
N THR A 354 -25.30 -4.11 -1.13
CA THR A 354 -25.22 -5.13 -2.19
C THR A 354 -25.64 -6.48 -1.61
N GLU A 355 -26.37 -7.27 -2.39
CA GLU A 355 -26.83 -8.59 -1.96
C GLU A 355 -25.87 -9.64 -2.51
N PRO A 356 -25.66 -10.76 -1.80
CA PRO A 356 -24.92 -11.89 -2.35
C PRO A 356 -25.47 -12.27 -3.72
N ASN A 357 -24.56 -12.49 -4.66
CA ASN A 357 -24.96 -13.02 -5.97
C ASN A 357 -25.50 -14.44 -5.78
N ASP A 358 -26.78 -14.65 -6.02
CA ASP A 358 -27.41 -15.98 -6.16
C ASP A 358 -26.84 -16.76 -7.36
#